data_caa8e8054ff31c39c55d15b7b35099c2
#
_entry.id   caa8e8054ff31c39c55d15b7b35099c2
#
_cell.length_a   1.000
_cell.length_b   1.000
_cell.length_c   1.000
_cell.angle_alpha   90.00
_cell.angle_beta   90.00
_cell.angle_gamma   90.00
#
_symmetry.space_group_name_H-M   'P 1'
#
loop_
_entity.id
_entity.type
_entity.pdbx_description
1 polymer ?
#
loop_
_entity_poly.entity_id
_entity_poly.type
_entity_poly.pdbx_seq_one_letter_code
_entity_poly.pdbx_strand_id
1 'polypeptide(L)'
;MKKIILLFILIPLSSFTQNSMNMNLLGSYDYPTTQGNDIWGWVDGNDEEYALVGLRSGFSVVNVSNPSSTIEEFFIPDIYSIWRDIKTWGNYAYITTEADAGLLIVDLTDMTGNTFRHVSQFTNSNGDSISFTSAHDIYIDENGIAYIFGAGGPGLQPNGAIFLDVNANPTNPVYLGEWNDQYIHDGMVRGDTMWAGCVYDGKVFCVDVSDKTNPQTLGSATTPNAFTHNAWVSDDGNYVFTTDEQSDAYLTAFDVSNLSKIYYIY
;
A
#
# COMPACT_ATOMS: atom_id res chain seq x y z
N MET A 1 67.24 -3.70 -25.91
CA MET A 1 66.42 -3.73 -24.72
C MET A 1 65.25 -2.79 -24.90
N LYS A 2 64.03 -3.33 -25.14
CA LYS A 2 62.80 -2.53 -25.27
C LYS A 2 62.23 -2.32 -23.89
N LYS A 3 62.10 -1.06 -23.43
CA LYS A 3 61.45 -0.70 -22.18
C LYS A 3 59.93 -0.70 -22.43
N ILE A 4 59.21 -1.58 -21.73
CA ILE A 4 57.74 -1.56 -21.68
C ILE A 4 57.37 -0.55 -20.60
N ILE A 5 56.68 0.54 -20.97
CA ILE A 5 56.10 1.50 -20.06
C ILE A 5 54.65 0.97 -19.79
N LEU A 6 54.41 0.53 -18.57
CA LEU A 6 53.10 0.16 -18.10
C LEU A 6 52.33 1.43 -17.67
N LEU A 7 51.37 1.87 -18.46
CA LEU A 7 50.52 3.02 -18.13
C LEU A 7 49.36 2.51 -17.23
N PHE A 8 49.45 2.82 -15.94
CA PHE A 8 48.30 2.61 -15.02
C PHE A 8 47.27 3.71 -15.28
N ILE A 9 46.19 3.34 -15.91
CA ILE A 9 44.98 4.20 -15.98
C ILE A 9 44.26 4.09 -14.63
N LEU A 10 44.43 5.10 -13.79
CA LEU A 10 43.58 5.32 -12.62
C LEU A 10 42.19 5.74 -13.16
N ILE A 11 41.25 4.82 -13.17
CA ILE A 11 39.83 5.14 -13.34
C ILE A 11 39.36 5.73 -12.01
N PRO A 12 38.93 7.00 -11.95
CA PRO A 12 38.32 7.51 -10.73
C PRO A 12 37.01 6.75 -10.52
N LEU A 13 36.95 5.98 -9.46
CA LEU A 13 35.69 5.50 -8.89
C LEU A 13 34.96 6.75 -8.40
N SER A 14 34.12 7.32 -9.25
CA SER A 14 33.12 8.30 -8.80
C SER A 14 32.14 7.55 -7.92
N SER A 15 32.35 7.56 -6.62
CA SER A 15 31.31 7.25 -5.65
C SER A 15 30.29 8.37 -5.76
N PHE A 16 29.11 8.05 -6.28
CA PHE A 16 27.94 8.92 -6.15
C PHE A 16 27.60 8.92 -4.66
N THR A 17 28.07 9.93 -3.93
CA THR A 17 27.59 10.19 -2.57
C THR A 17 26.16 10.67 -2.72
N GLN A 18 25.21 9.89 -2.27
CA GLN A 18 23.84 10.34 -2.12
C GLN A 18 23.85 11.49 -1.10
N ASN A 19 23.54 12.70 -1.53
CA ASN A 19 23.44 13.83 -0.62
C ASN A 19 22.17 13.67 0.21
N SER A 20 22.29 13.26 1.46
CA SER A 20 21.19 13.30 2.42
C SER A 20 21.07 14.69 3.02
N MET A 21 19.89 15.30 2.95
CA MET A 21 19.61 16.57 3.60
C MET A 21 18.80 16.32 4.87
N ASN A 22 19.40 16.62 6.03
CA ASN A 22 18.79 16.45 7.36
C ASN A 22 18.32 15.00 7.69
N MET A 23 18.92 14.01 7.04
CA MET A 23 18.64 12.58 7.28
C MET A 23 19.97 11.84 7.44
N ASN A 24 20.00 10.89 8.38
CA ASN A 24 21.13 9.98 8.57
C ASN A 24 20.65 8.54 8.39
N LEU A 25 21.37 7.73 7.62
CA LEU A 25 21.15 6.30 7.57
C LEU A 25 21.55 5.68 8.91
N LEU A 26 20.63 5.06 9.62
CA LEU A 26 20.87 4.43 10.91
C LEU A 26 21.20 2.93 10.76
N GLY A 27 20.64 2.27 9.77
CA GLY A 27 20.88 0.86 9.48
C GLY A 27 20.26 0.44 8.17
N SER A 28 20.48 -0.81 7.77
CA SER A 28 19.87 -1.43 6.59
C SER A 28 19.73 -2.92 6.80
N TYR A 29 18.76 -3.51 6.13
CA TYR A 29 18.58 -4.95 5.97
C TYR A 29 18.42 -5.28 4.49
N ASP A 30 19.21 -6.21 3.96
CA ASP A 30 19.26 -6.52 2.54
C ASP A 30 18.63 -7.89 2.23
N TYR A 31 17.93 -7.99 1.11
CA TYR A 31 17.36 -9.23 0.57
C TYR A 31 18.08 -9.64 -0.72
N PRO A 32 19.20 -10.41 -0.63
CA PRO A 32 20.07 -10.66 -1.78
C PRO A 32 19.44 -11.54 -2.88
N THR A 33 18.36 -12.28 -2.57
CA THR A 33 17.73 -13.25 -3.47
C THR A 33 16.35 -12.83 -4.00
N THR A 34 15.80 -11.71 -3.51
CA THR A 34 14.48 -11.20 -3.91
C THR A 34 14.49 -9.68 -3.91
N GLN A 35 13.40 -9.08 -4.34
CA GLN A 35 13.22 -7.63 -4.37
C GLN A 35 12.02 -7.25 -3.52
N GLY A 36 12.13 -6.11 -2.81
CA GLY A 36 11.04 -5.48 -2.10
C GLY A 36 10.05 -4.81 -3.06
N ASN A 37 8.81 -4.69 -2.63
CA ASN A 37 7.76 -3.95 -3.33
C ASN A 37 6.98 -2.99 -2.43
N ASP A 38 6.81 -3.31 -1.15
CA ASP A 38 6.21 -2.38 -0.19
C ASP A 38 6.83 -2.53 1.20
N ILE A 39 6.61 -1.53 2.05
CA ILE A 39 7.05 -1.52 3.45
C ILE A 39 6.03 -0.81 4.33
N TRP A 40 5.73 -1.39 5.49
CA TRP A 40 4.92 -0.78 6.54
C TRP A 40 5.63 -0.85 7.89
N GLY A 41 5.31 0.06 8.80
CA GLY A 41 5.83 0.06 10.17
C GLY A 41 4.83 -0.54 11.16
N TRP A 42 5.30 -1.27 12.15
CA TRP A 42 4.50 -1.75 13.28
C TRP A 42 5.32 -1.72 14.57
N VAL A 43 4.65 -1.43 15.68
CA VAL A 43 5.25 -1.39 17.03
C VAL A 43 4.47 -2.35 17.91
N ASP A 44 5.17 -3.21 18.63
CA ASP A 44 4.55 -4.18 19.52
C ASP A 44 4.20 -3.58 20.91
N GLY A 45 3.60 -4.37 21.79
CA GLY A 45 3.23 -3.97 23.14
C GLY A 45 4.41 -3.73 24.11
N ASN A 46 5.66 -3.97 23.65
CA ASN A 46 6.89 -3.73 24.42
C ASN A 46 7.69 -2.54 23.84
N ASP A 47 7.10 -1.75 22.94
CA ASP A 47 7.74 -0.65 22.21
C ASP A 47 8.88 -1.10 21.26
N GLU A 48 8.89 -2.39 20.85
CA GLU A 48 9.80 -2.86 19.80
C GLU A 48 9.26 -2.47 18.42
N GLU A 49 10.13 -1.97 17.56
CA GLU A 49 9.79 -1.47 16.22
C GLU A 49 10.12 -2.50 15.14
N TYR A 50 9.19 -2.69 14.21
CA TYR A 50 9.32 -3.65 13.12
C TYR A 50 9.04 -3.01 11.76
N ALA A 51 9.86 -3.38 10.78
CA ALA A 51 9.57 -3.17 9.36
C ALA A 51 8.89 -4.42 8.81
N LEU A 52 7.68 -4.25 8.30
CA LEU A 52 6.90 -5.26 7.60
C LEU A 52 7.17 -5.08 6.11
N VAL A 53 7.78 -6.07 5.46
CA VAL A 53 8.31 -5.91 4.10
C VAL A 53 7.63 -6.88 3.14
N GLY A 54 6.95 -6.32 2.14
CA GLY A 54 6.46 -7.05 0.99
C GLY A 54 7.61 -7.39 0.04
N LEU A 55 7.75 -8.65 -0.29
CA LEU A 55 8.78 -9.16 -1.18
C LEU A 55 8.12 -9.89 -2.35
N ARG A 56 8.81 -9.96 -3.49
CA ARG A 56 8.31 -10.73 -4.64
C ARG A 56 8.05 -12.20 -4.30
N SER A 57 8.78 -12.74 -3.34
CA SER A 57 8.70 -14.14 -2.91
C SER A 57 7.88 -14.39 -1.65
N GLY A 58 7.31 -13.33 -1.04
CA GLY A 58 6.53 -13.47 0.19
C GLY A 58 6.50 -12.22 1.06
N PHE A 59 6.43 -12.42 2.37
CA PHE A 59 6.32 -11.38 3.39
C PHE A 59 7.39 -11.59 4.47
N SER A 60 8.08 -10.54 4.88
CA SER A 60 9.13 -10.56 5.89
C SER A 60 8.84 -9.57 7.02
N VAL A 61 9.22 -9.93 8.23
CA VAL A 61 9.19 -9.05 9.41
C VAL A 61 10.61 -8.88 9.93
N VAL A 62 11.06 -7.62 10.02
CA VAL A 62 12.40 -7.25 10.45
C VAL A 62 12.31 -6.37 11.69
N ASN A 63 12.94 -6.79 12.79
CA ASN A 63 13.11 -5.96 13.98
C ASN A 63 14.13 -4.85 13.67
N VAL A 64 13.71 -3.62 13.81
CA VAL A 64 14.50 -2.40 13.56
C VAL A 64 14.71 -1.56 14.81
N SER A 65 14.30 -2.02 15.99
CA SER A 65 14.45 -1.33 17.28
C SER A 65 15.90 -0.97 17.58
N ASN A 66 16.84 -1.82 17.14
CA ASN A 66 18.26 -1.46 17.10
C ASN A 66 18.73 -1.34 15.65
N PRO A 67 18.74 -0.13 15.07
CA PRO A 67 19.07 0.06 13.65
C PRO A 67 20.48 -0.42 13.26
N SER A 68 21.41 -0.47 14.22
CA SER A 68 22.77 -0.98 13.96
C SER A 68 22.89 -2.50 13.93
N SER A 69 21.79 -3.21 14.27
CA SER A 69 21.71 -4.67 14.32
C SER A 69 20.28 -5.14 14.01
N THR A 70 19.80 -4.85 12.80
CA THR A 70 18.49 -5.29 12.31
C THR A 70 18.45 -6.81 12.13
N ILE A 71 17.34 -7.43 12.50
CA ILE A 71 17.18 -8.91 12.48
C ILE A 71 15.85 -9.27 11.81
N GLU A 72 15.89 -10.14 10.82
CA GLU A 72 14.68 -10.77 10.30
C GLU A 72 14.15 -11.77 11.33
N GLU A 73 12.96 -11.50 11.88
CA GLU A 73 12.31 -12.37 12.84
C GLU A 73 11.75 -13.61 12.14
N PHE A 74 11.06 -13.38 11.03
CA PHE A 74 10.55 -14.46 10.19
C PHE A 74 10.28 -14.01 8.75
N PHE A 75 10.20 -15.01 7.88
CA PHE A 75 9.77 -14.88 6.49
C PHE A 75 8.67 -15.90 6.17
N ILE A 76 7.58 -15.43 5.57
CA ILE A 76 6.49 -16.27 5.05
C ILE A 76 6.62 -16.32 3.54
N PRO A 77 6.98 -17.47 2.94
CA PRO A 77 7.00 -17.62 1.50
C PRO A 77 5.57 -17.59 0.94
N ASP A 78 5.41 -16.93 -0.20
CA ASP A 78 4.12 -16.80 -0.85
C ASP A 78 4.26 -16.84 -2.38
N ILE A 79 3.13 -16.90 -3.09
CA ILE A 79 3.11 -16.88 -4.55
C ILE A 79 3.88 -15.67 -5.09
N TYR A 80 4.68 -15.87 -6.13
CA TYR A 80 5.47 -14.79 -6.71
C TYR A 80 4.57 -13.66 -7.23
N SER A 81 4.81 -12.44 -6.76
CA SER A 81 4.13 -11.22 -7.18
C SER A 81 5.10 -10.05 -7.20
N ILE A 82 4.99 -9.19 -8.19
CA ILE A 82 5.77 -7.94 -8.24
C ILE A 82 5.11 -6.82 -7.43
N TRP A 83 3.84 -7.03 -7.03
CA TRP A 83 3.06 -6.06 -6.26
C TRP A 83 2.48 -6.71 -5.00
N ARG A 84 2.77 -6.10 -3.85
CA ARG A 84 2.13 -6.33 -2.56
C ARG A 84 1.99 -4.99 -1.88
N ASP A 85 0.96 -4.83 -1.09
CA ASP A 85 0.80 -3.71 -0.18
C ASP A 85 0.45 -4.22 1.21
N ILE A 86 0.84 -3.46 2.27
CA ILE A 86 0.77 -3.91 3.65
C ILE A 86 0.17 -2.83 4.53
N LYS A 87 -0.84 -3.18 5.32
CA LYS A 87 -1.31 -2.36 6.44
C LYS A 87 -1.56 -3.23 7.66
N THR A 88 -1.67 -2.59 8.81
CA THR A 88 -1.89 -3.28 10.10
C THR A 88 -3.16 -2.79 10.78
N TRP A 89 -3.80 -3.70 11.53
CA TRP A 89 -4.82 -3.39 12.52
C TRP A 89 -4.57 -4.20 13.78
N GLY A 90 -4.34 -3.51 14.92
CA GLY A 90 -3.91 -4.16 16.14
C GLY A 90 -2.64 -4.98 15.94
N ASN A 91 -2.74 -6.26 16.25
CA ASN A 91 -1.61 -7.20 16.10
C ASN A 91 -1.67 -8.02 14.81
N TYR A 92 -2.41 -7.58 13.80
CA TYR A 92 -2.52 -8.30 12.53
C TYR A 92 -1.99 -7.46 11.38
N ALA A 93 -1.19 -8.09 10.52
CA ALA A 93 -0.83 -7.53 9.22
C ALA A 93 -1.75 -8.11 8.14
N TYR A 94 -2.14 -7.25 7.20
CA TYR A 94 -2.95 -7.56 6.02
C TYR A 94 -2.12 -7.23 4.79
N ILE A 95 -1.89 -8.23 3.95
CA ILE A 95 -1.03 -8.13 2.79
C ILE A 95 -1.83 -8.48 1.55
N THR A 96 -1.97 -7.52 0.65
CA THR A 96 -2.55 -7.73 -0.68
C THR A 96 -1.51 -8.25 -1.66
N THR A 97 -1.96 -8.76 -2.79
CA THR A 97 -1.12 -9.17 -3.91
C THR A 97 -1.91 -9.14 -5.21
N GLU A 98 -1.28 -8.81 -6.32
CA GLU A 98 -1.86 -8.97 -7.65
C GLU A 98 -1.87 -10.43 -8.15
N ALA A 99 -1.15 -11.32 -7.49
CA ALA A 99 -1.24 -12.75 -7.77
C ALA A 99 -2.53 -13.35 -7.17
N ASP A 100 -3.00 -14.45 -7.75
CA ASP A 100 -4.24 -15.12 -7.32
C ASP A 100 -4.05 -15.89 -6.01
N ALA A 101 -3.80 -15.17 -4.90
CA ALA A 101 -3.58 -15.73 -3.57
C ALA A 101 -4.59 -15.26 -2.52
N GLY A 102 -5.44 -14.28 -2.87
CA GLY A 102 -6.33 -13.61 -1.91
C GLY A 102 -5.56 -12.68 -0.95
N LEU A 103 -6.17 -12.35 0.18
CA LEU A 103 -5.60 -11.53 1.24
C LEU A 103 -4.81 -12.42 2.21
N LEU A 104 -3.52 -12.18 2.40
CA LEU A 104 -2.72 -12.80 3.45
C LEU A 104 -2.93 -12.04 4.76
N ILE A 105 -3.32 -12.74 5.82
CA ILE A 105 -3.49 -12.20 7.17
C ILE A 105 -2.48 -12.90 8.08
N VAL A 106 -1.66 -12.12 8.80
CA VAL A 106 -0.58 -12.62 9.67
C VAL A 106 -0.80 -12.13 11.09
N ASP A 107 -0.74 -13.03 12.05
CA ASP A 107 -0.74 -12.69 13.47
C ASP A 107 0.68 -12.29 13.90
N LEU A 108 0.88 -11.02 14.22
CA LEU A 108 2.18 -10.46 14.62
C LEU A 108 2.50 -10.70 16.10
N THR A 109 1.56 -11.23 16.92
CA THR A 109 1.88 -11.67 18.28
C THR A 109 2.65 -12.97 18.28
N ASP A 110 2.52 -13.78 17.23
CA ASP A 110 3.31 -14.98 17.00
C ASP A 110 4.51 -14.65 16.10
N MET A 111 5.56 -14.13 16.70
CA MET A 111 6.79 -13.75 15.99
C MET A 111 7.57 -14.95 15.45
N THR A 112 6.96 -16.15 15.43
CA THR A 112 7.52 -17.34 14.76
C THR A 112 7.18 -17.39 13.26
N GLY A 113 6.21 -16.58 12.80
CA GLY A 113 5.71 -16.61 11.43
C GLY A 113 4.89 -17.85 11.08
N ASN A 114 4.41 -18.61 12.10
CA ASN A 114 3.62 -19.82 11.88
C ASN A 114 2.12 -19.56 11.86
N THR A 115 1.66 -18.42 12.40
CA THR A 115 0.24 -18.09 12.52
C THR A 115 -0.17 -17.10 11.42
N PHE A 116 -0.57 -17.64 10.29
CA PHE A 116 -1.09 -16.87 9.15
C PHE A 116 -2.15 -17.65 8.38
N ARG A 117 -2.91 -16.93 7.54
CA ARG A 117 -3.90 -17.52 6.64
C ARG A 117 -4.13 -16.67 5.39
N HIS A 118 -4.48 -17.33 4.29
CA HIS A 118 -5.02 -16.67 3.11
C HIS A 118 -6.55 -16.71 3.17
N VAL A 119 -7.18 -15.57 2.82
CA VAL A 119 -8.63 -15.44 2.71
C VAL A 119 -8.98 -15.03 1.28
N SER A 120 -9.72 -15.90 0.59
CA SER A 120 -10.14 -15.70 -0.81
C SER A 120 -11.67 -15.55 -0.97
N GLN A 121 -12.40 -15.53 0.14
CA GLN A 121 -13.85 -15.31 0.17
C GLN A 121 -14.22 -14.51 1.40
N PHE A 122 -15.10 -13.53 1.19
CA PHE A 122 -15.65 -12.71 2.27
C PHE A 122 -17.16 -12.84 2.29
N THR A 123 -17.76 -12.81 3.46
CA THR A 123 -19.20 -12.97 3.64
C THR A 123 -19.77 -11.71 4.28
N ASN A 124 -20.86 -11.18 3.74
CA ASN A 124 -21.59 -10.05 4.32
C ASN A 124 -22.52 -10.49 5.46
N SER A 125 -23.18 -9.53 6.12
CA SER A 125 -24.12 -9.78 7.22
C SER A 125 -25.34 -10.60 6.83
N ASN A 126 -25.68 -10.67 5.54
CA ASN A 126 -26.80 -11.44 5.03
C ASN A 126 -26.43 -12.89 4.69
N GLY A 127 -25.12 -13.22 4.76
CA GLY A 127 -24.61 -14.53 4.39
C GLY A 127 -24.22 -14.67 2.92
N ASP A 128 -24.30 -13.58 2.12
CA ASP A 128 -23.80 -13.58 0.74
C ASP A 128 -22.28 -13.54 0.76
N SER A 129 -21.66 -14.25 -0.16
CA SER A 129 -20.20 -14.37 -0.23
C SER A 129 -19.69 -13.86 -1.57
N ILE A 130 -18.60 -13.10 -1.53
CA ILE A 130 -17.85 -12.71 -2.73
C ILE A 130 -16.55 -13.49 -2.82
N SER A 131 -16.19 -13.88 -4.02
CA SER A 131 -14.85 -14.41 -4.33
C SER A 131 -13.88 -13.26 -4.52
N PHE A 132 -12.73 -13.37 -3.88
CA PHE A 132 -11.64 -12.41 -3.95
C PHE A 132 -10.35 -13.13 -4.30
N THR A 133 -9.61 -12.68 -5.28
CA THR A 133 -8.40 -13.35 -5.73
C THR A 133 -7.16 -12.49 -5.64
N SER A 134 -7.26 -11.20 -5.94
CA SER A 134 -6.12 -10.30 -6.04
C SER A 134 -6.51 -8.87 -5.68
N ALA A 135 -5.52 -8.05 -5.34
CA ALA A 135 -5.68 -6.62 -5.18
C ALA A 135 -4.34 -5.90 -5.38
N HIS A 136 -4.42 -4.60 -5.68
CA HIS A 136 -3.23 -3.78 -5.85
C HIS A 136 -2.78 -3.17 -4.52
N ASP A 137 -3.65 -2.43 -3.84
CA ASP A 137 -3.34 -1.64 -2.64
C ASP A 137 -4.34 -1.93 -1.51
N ILE A 138 -4.01 -1.52 -0.29
CA ILE A 138 -4.87 -1.60 0.89
C ILE A 138 -4.68 -0.36 1.78
N TYR A 139 -5.79 0.20 2.26
CA TYR A 139 -5.81 1.18 3.33
C TYR A 139 -6.68 0.69 4.50
N ILE A 140 -6.29 0.97 5.74
CA ILE A 140 -7.11 0.67 6.92
C ILE A 140 -7.35 1.97 7.68
N ASP A 141 -8.62 2.32 7.89
CA ASP A 141 -9.00 3.55 8.58
C ASP A 141 -8.93 3.42 10.10
N GLU A 142 -9.18 4.52 10.79
CA GLU A 142 -9.14 4.64 12.25
C GLU A 142 -10.20 3.81 12.98
N ASN A 143 -11.17 3.24 12.26
CA ASN A 143 -12.23 2.39 12.81
C ASN A 143 -11.95 0.90 12.57
N GLY A 144 -10.87 0.57 11.88
CA GLY A 144 -10.53 -0.79 11.48
C GLY A 144 -11.38 -1.30 10.34
N ILE A 145 -11.70 -0.41 9.40
CA ILE A 145 -12.26 -0.79 8.10
C ILE A 145 -11.12 -0.80 7.08
N ALA A 146 -10.90 -1.95 6.48
CA ALA A 146 -9.94 -2.11 5.40
C ALA A 146 -10.63 -1.85 4.05
N TYR A 147 -10.02 -0.98 3.27
CA TYR A 147 -10.39 -0.64 1.89
C TYR A 147 -9.36 -1.31 0.99
N ILE A 148 -9.80 -2.31 0.24
CA ILE A 148 -8.94 -3.09 -0.66
C ILE A 148 -9.13 -2.55 -2.06
N PHE A 149 -8.11 -1.89 -2.60
CA PHE A 149 -8.14 -1.22 -3.90
C PHE A 149 -7.64 -2.15 -5.02
N GLY A 150 -8.15 -1.94 -6.22
CA GLY A 150 -7.89 -2.82 -7.34
C GLY A 150 -8.37 -4.25 -7.08
N ALA A 151 -9.43 -4.40 -6.26
CA ALA A 151 -9.93 -5.69 -5.80
C ALA A 151 -10.45 -6.54 -6.96
N GLY A 152 -9.80 -7.66 -7.22
CA GLY A 152 -10.12 -8.58 -8.32
C GLY A 152 -10.83 -9.85 -7.85
N GLY A 153 -11.75 -10.33 -8.69
CA GLY A 153 -12.50 -11.55 -8.47
C GLY A 153 -13.76 -11.61 -9.32
N PRO A 154 -14.45 -12.75 -9.39
CA PRO A 154 -15.72 -12.86 -10.10
C PRO A 154 -16.76 -11.88 -9.56
N GLY A 155 -17.25 -10.98 -10.41
CA GLY A 155 -18.24 -9.96 -10.06
C GLY A 155 -17.67 -8.64 -9.56
N LEU A 156 -16.35 -8.51 -9.38
CA LEU A 156 -15.68 -7.31 -8.89
C LEU A 156 -15.11 -6.42 -10.02
N GLN A 157 -15.71 -6.41 -11.20
CA GLN A 157 -15.27 -5.54 -12.29
C GLN A 157 -15.94 -4.17 -12.19
N PRO A 158 -15.21 -3.05 -12.45
CA PRO A 158 -13.84 -2.94 -13.01
C PRO A 158 -12.67 -2.98 -12.00
N ASN A 159 -12.77 -3.65 -10.88
CA ASN A 159 -11.76 -3.74 -9.82
C ASN A 159 -11.59 -2.40 -9.06
N GLY A 160 -12.67 -1.94 -8.45
CA GLY A 160 -12.69 -0.75 -7.60
C GLY A 160 -12.16 -1.05 -6.19
N ALA A 161 -12.97 -0.77 -5.18
CA ALA A 161 -12.66 -1.08 -3.78
C ALA A 161 -13.69 -1.99 -3.15
N ILE A 162 -13.27 -2.93 -2.32
CA ILE A 162 -14.13 -3.63 -1.35
C ILE A 162 -13.83 -3.15 0.07
N PHE A 163 -14.84 -3.16 0.93
CA PHE A 163 -14.75 -2.69 2.31
C PHE A 163 -14.93 -3.86 3.26
N LEU A 164 -13.95 -4.04 4.15
CA LEU A 164 -13.91 -5.17 5.08
C LEU A 164 -13.79 -4.67 6.52
N ASP A 165 -14.63 -5.14 7.42
CA ASP A 165 -14.48 -4.90 8.85
C ASP A 165 -13.45 -5.88 9.43
N VAL A 166 -12.24 -5.39 9.65
CA VAL A 166 -11.14 -6.13 10.28
C VAL A 166 -11.12 -5.94 11.79
N ASN A 167 -11.84 -4.95 12.33
CA ASN A 167 -11.98 -4.74 13.75
C ASN A 167 -12.92 -5.78 14.39
N ALA A 168 -14.05 -6.07 13.75
CA ALA A 168 -15.00 -7.06 14.28
C ALA A 168 -14.44 -8.49 14.26
N ASN A 169 -13.69 -8.85 13.23
CA ASN A 169 -13.04 -10.15 13.14
C ASN A 169 -11.72 -10.07 12.35
N PRO A 170 -10.59 -9.87 13.03
CA PRO A 170 -9.29 -9.68 12.37
C PRO A 170 -8.86 -10.85 11.48
N THR A 171 -9.20 -12.08 11.84
CA THR A 171 -8.77 -13.27 11.09
C THR A 171 -9.75 -13.73 10.02
N ASN A 172 -10.96 -13.18 10.02
CA ASN A 172 -11.99 -13.48 9.02
C ASN A 172 -12.87 -12.24 8.81
N PRO A 173 -12.33 -11.20 8.14
CA PRO A 173 -13.00 -9.92 7.97
C PRO A 173 -14.41 -10.05 7.39
N VAL A 174 -15.31 -9.19 7.87
CA VAL A 174 -16.69 -9.13 7.40
C VAL A 174 -16.77 -8.18 6.20
N TYR A 175 -17.36 -8.65 5.10
CA TYR A 175 -17.62 -7.81 3.94
C TYR A 175 -18.75 -6.82 4.23
N LEU A 176 -18.48 -5.53 4.03
CA LEU A 176 -19.43 -4.44 4.27
C LEU A 176 -20.08 -3.90 3.00
N GLY A 177 -19.35 -3.91 1.89
CA GLY A 177 -19.80 -3.37 0.62
C GLY A 177 -18.62 -3.10 -0.33
N GLU A 178 -18.92 -2.37 -1.40
CA GLU A 178 -17.95 -2.04 -2.43
C GLU A 178 -18.27 -0.70 -3.12
N TRP A 179 -17.26 -0.04 -3.67
CA TRP A 179 -17.40 0.98 -4.69
C TRP A 179 -16.70 0.48 -5.95
N ASN A 180 -17.44 0.28 -7.01
CA ASN A 180 -16.95 -0.42 -8.19
C ASN A 180 -17.30 0.32 -9.49
N ASP A 181 -17.33 1.67 -9.42
CA ASP A 181 -17.60 2.52 -10.59
C ASP A 181 -16.38 2.61 -11.51
N GLN A 182 -15.16 2.58 -10.93
CA GLN A 182 -13.89 2.71 -11.64
C GLN A 182 -12.86 1.73 -11.08
N TYR A 183 -11.82 1.44 -11.87
CA TYR A 183 -10.62 0.80 -11.35
C TYR A 183 -9.88 1.77 -10.43
N ILE A 184 -9.56 1.32 -9.22
CA ILE A 184 -8.72 2.09 -8.29
C ILE A 184 -7.32 1.46 -8.27
N HIS A 185 -6.31 2.30 -8.49
CA HIS A 185 -4.92 1.89 -8.32
C HIS A 185 -4.53 1.98 -6.84
N ASP A 186 -4.42 3.18 -6.31
CA ASP A 186 -4.16 3.46 -4.90
C ASP A 186 -5.19 4.41 -4.33
N GLY A 187 -5.26 4.48 -3.00
CA GLY A 187 -6.15 5.43 -2.35
C GLY A 187 -5.96 5.51 -0.85
N MET A 188 -6.72 6.41 -0.24
CA MET A 188 -6.81 6.51 1.22
C MET A 188 -8.20 6.89 1.65
N VAL A 189 -8.49 6.70 2.93
CA VAL A 189 -9.75 7.12 3.55
C VAL A 189 -9.46 7.92 4.79
N ARG A 190 -10.22 9.00 4.99
CA ARG A 190 -10.22 9.76 6.23
C ARG A 190 -11.66 10.12 6.60
N GLY A 191 -12.07 9.71 7.81
CA GLY A 191 -13.46 9.77 8.21
C GLY A 191 -14.34 9.00 7.23
N ASP A 192 -15.39 9.65 6.73
CA ASP A 192 -16.32 9.05 5.78
C ASP A 192 -15.98 9.34 4.31
N THR A 193 -14.76 9.78 4.01
CA THR A 193 -14.36 10.16 2.65
C THR A 193 -13.20 9.31 2.15
N MET A 194 -13.43 8.61 1.03
CA MET A 194 -12.40 7.90 0.27
C MET A 194 -11.89 8.75 -0.87
N TRP A 195 -10.57 8.81 -1.00
CA TRP A 195 -9.85 9.43 -2.11
C TRP A 195 -9.20 8.35 -2.94
N ALA A 196 -9.63 8.21 -4.19
CA ALA A 196 -9.26 7.11 -5.07
C ALA A 196 -8.48 7.61 -6.29
N GLY A 197 -7.26 7.10 -6.46
CA GLY A 197 -6.44 7.30 -7.66
C GLY A 197 -6.85 6.31 -8.74
N CYS A 198 -7.48 6.81 -9.81
CA CYS A 198 -7.98 5.99 -10.91
C CYS A 198 -7.12 6.20 -12.15
N VAL A 199 -6.08 5.37 -12.32
CA VAL A 199 -5.05 5.55 -13.36
C VAL A 199 -5.62 5.55 -14.77
N TYR A 200 -6.60 4.69 -15.07
CA TYR A 200 -7.18 4.58 -16.40
C TYR A 200 -8.11 5.73 -16.76
N ASP A 201 -8.70 6.39 -15.75
CA ASP A 201 -9.51 7.59 -15.92
C ASP A 201 -8.67 8.87 -15.88
N GLY A 202 -7.44 8.78 -15.38
CA GLY A 202 -6.55 9.92 -15.17
C GLY A 202 -7.11 10.92 -14.15
N LYS A 203 -7.80 10.41 -13.12
CA LYS A 203 -8.53 11.22 -12.14
C LYS A 203 -8.33 10.73 -10.72
N VAL A 204 -8.36 11.70 -9.79
CA VAL A 204 -8.68 11.43 -8.40
C VAL A 204 -10.19 11.57 -8.21
N PHE A 205 -10.80 10.57 -7.56
CA PHE A 205 -12.21 10.59 -7.16
C PHE A 205 -12.32 10.82 -5.65
N CYS A 206 -13.36 11.55 -5.26
CA CYS A 206 -13.79 11.73 -3.88
C CYS A 206 -15.12 11.00 -3.71
N VAL A 207 -15.18 10.03 -2.79
CA VAL A 207 -16.34 9.17 -2.59
C VAL A 207 -16.77 9.23 -1.13
N ASP A 208 -18.05 9.49 -0.88
CA ASP A 208 -18.67 9.32 0.42
C ASP A 208 -18.85 7.81 0.69
N VAL A 209 -18.21 7.33 1.74
CA VAL A 209 -18.24 5.93 2.19
C VAL A 209 -18.87 5.81 3.58
N SER A 210 -19.65 6.80 4.03
CA SER A 210 -20.39 6.75 5.30
C SER A 210 -21.35 5.56 5.35
N ASP A 211 -22.07 5.31 4.25
CA ASP A 211 -22.82 4.08 4.03
C ASP A 211 -22.01 3.11 3.15
N LYS A 212 -21.36 2.12 3.77
CA LYS A 212 -20.54 1.13 3.08
C LYS A 212 -21.31 0.29 2.06
N THR A 213 -22.64 0.21 2.22
CA THR A 213 -23.51 -0.57 1.30
C THR A 213 -23.97 0.24 0.10
N ASN A 214 -23.78 1.56 0.12
CA ASN A 214 -24.21 2.48 -0.94
C ASN A 214 -23.31 3.71 -1.05
N PRO A 215 -22.00 3.54 -1.32
CA PRO A 215 -21.07 4.65 -1.43
C PRO A 215 -21.45 5.58 -2.60
N GLN A 216 -21.18 6.89 -2.44
CA GLN A 216 -21.60 7.92 -3.39
C GLN A 216 -20.42 8.75 -3.87
N THR A 217 -20.22 8.84 -5.19
CA THR A 217 -19.21 9.75 -5.76
C THR A 217 -19.62 11.21 -5.53
N LEU A 218 -18.80 11.96 -4.79
CA LEU A 218 -19.00 13.38 -4.48
C LEU A 218 -18.40 14.29 -5.55
N GLY A 219 -17.30 13.88 -6.16
CA GLY A 219 -16.61 14.64 -7.17
C GLY A 219 -15.36 13.95 -7.71
N SER A 220 -14.75 14.57 -8.71
CA SER A 220 -13.47 14.11 -9.25
C SER A 220 -12.71 15.26 -9.91
N ALA A 221 -11.38 15.10 -10.02
CA ALA A 221 -10.52 16.01 -10.76
C ALA A 221 -9.53 15.24 -11.63
N THR A 222 -9.28 15.74 -12.84
CA THR A 222 -8.23 15.17 -13.71
C THR A 222 -6.88 15.67 -13.25
N THR A 223 -5.92 14.77 -13.08
CA THR A 223 -4.53 15.11 -12.76
C THR A 223 -3.76 15.59 -14.01
N PRO A 224 -2.69 16.36 -13.86
CA PRO A 224 -2.01 16.99 -14.98
C PRO A 224 -1.51 16.02 -16.07
N ASN A 225 -1.03 14.85 -15.69
CA ASN A 225 -0.55 13.83 -16.64
C ASN A 225 -1.60 12.75 -16.93
N ALA A 226 -2.80 12.85 -16.33
CA ALA A 226 -3.93 11.96 -16.53
C ALA A 226 -3.58 10.47 -16.38
N PHE A 227 -2.81 10.14 -15.33
CA PHE A 227 -2.46 8.78 -14.95
C PHE A 227 -2.34 8.69 -13.42
N THR A 228 -3.42 9.03 -12.74
CA THR A 228 -3.49 9.23 -11.29
C THR A 228 -3.14 7.95 -10.54
N HIS A 229 -1.96 7.94 -9.92
CA HIS A 229 -1.40 6.79 -9.24
C HIS A 229 -1.88 6.73 -7.79
N ASN A 230 -1.65 7.79 -7.01
CA ASN A 230 -1.94 7.84 -5.58
C ASN A 230 -2.65 9.14 -5.20
N ALA A 231 -3.35 9.12 -4.07
CA ALA A 231 -3.99 10.28 -3.47
C ALA A 231 -3.80 10.29 -1.96
N TRP A 232 -3.48 11.46 -1.38
CA TRP A 232 -3.34 11.64 0.05
C TRP A 232 -3.94 12.97 0.50
N VAL A 233 -4.90 12.95 1.44
CA VAL A 233 -5.53 14.16 1.94
C VAL A 233 -4.72 14.76 3.09
N SER A 234 -4.66 16.10 3.16
CA SER A 234 -4.04 16.83 4.27
C SER A 234 -4.77 16.59 5.59
N ASP A 235 -4.08 16.81 6.72
CA ASP A 235 -4.65 16.58 8.06
C ASP A 235 -5.86 17.45 8.37
N ASP A 236 -5.93 18.64 7.78
CA ASP A 236 -7.07 19.54 7.91
C ASP A 236 -8.21 19.25 6.91
N GLY A 237 -8.03 18.28 6.01
CA GLY A 237 -9.02 17.87 5.01
C GLY A 237 -9.24 18.85 3.87
N ASN A 238 -8.44 19.92 3.76
CA ASN A 238 -8.65 20.98 2.76
C ASN A 238 -7.93 20.75 1.44
N TYR A 239 -6.91 19.88 1.44
CA TYR A 239 -6.10 19.62 0.26
C TYR A 239 -5.95 18.13 0.02
N VAL A 240 -5.97 17.71 -1.24
CA VAL A 240 -5.54 16.38 -1.66
C VAL A 240 -4.28 16.49 -2.54
N PHE A 241 -3.29 15.69 -2.21
CA PHE A 241 -2.06 15.56 -2.98
C PHE A 241 -2.16 14.31 -3.84
N THR A 242 -1.74 14.41 -5.10
CA THR A 242 -1.75 13.27 -6.03
C THR A 242 -0.42 13.14 -6.75
N THR A 243 -0.13 11.93 -7.20
CA THR A 243 0.96 11.63 -8.11
C THR A 243 0.41 10.99 -9.37
N ASP A 244 1.03 11.25 -10.50
CA ASP A 244 0.81 10.54 -11.76
C ASP A 244 1.99 9.59 -12.01
N GLU A 245 1.74 8.32 -12.36
CA GLU A 245 2.78 7.35 -12.68
C GLU A 245 3.25 7.51 -14.13
N GLN A 246 3.84 8.66 -14.40
CA GLN A 246 4.37 9.03 -15.70
C GLN A 246 5.75 9.65 -15.56
N SER A 247 6.59 9.48 -16.59
CA SER A 247 7.88 10.17 -16.63
C SER A 247 7.68 11.68 -16.58
N ASP A 248 8.50 12.36 -15.77
CA ASP A 248 8.48 13.80 -15.59
C ASP A 248 7.18 14.35 -14.97
N ALA A 249 6.36 13.50 -14.35
CA ALA A 249 5.21 13.93 -13.58
C ALA A 249 5.64 14.56 -12.24
N TYR A 250 4.77 15.40 -11.69
CA TYR A 250 5.00 16.12 -10.45
C TYR A 250 4.03 15.66 -9.36
N LEU A 251 4.40 15.90 -8.11
CA LEU A 251 3.44 15.93 -7.01
C LEU A 251 2.49 17.11 -7.25
N THR A 252 1.20 16.86 -7.23
CA THR A 252 0.18 17.89 -7.47
C THR A 252 -0.72 18.05 -6.26
N ALA A 253 -1.30 19.23 -6.10
CA ALA A 253 -2.19 19.56 -5.01
C ALA A 253 -3.50 20.14 -5.55
N PHE A 254 -4.60 19.75 -4.94
CA PHE A 254 -5.95 20.24 -5.21
C PHE A 254 -6.57 20.81 -3.94
N ASP A 255 -7.23 21.98 -4.05
CA ASP A 255 -8.12 22.47 -3.01
C ASP A 255 -9.44 21.69 -3.07
N VAL A 256 -9.75 21.00 -1.99
CA VAL A 256 -10.93 20.15 -1.83
C VAL A 256 -11.84 20.64 -0.71
N SER A 257 -11.61 21.84 -0.21
CA SER A 257 -12.47 22.48 0.81
C SER A 257 -13.93 22.60 0.37
N ASN A 258 -14.18 22.55 -0.94
CA ASN A 258 -15.50 22.46 -1.56
C ASN A 258 -15.52 21.34 -2.61
N LEU A 259 -16.02 20.17 -2.26
CA LEU A 259 -16.04 18.97 -3.11
C LEU A 259 -16.86 19.13 -4.40
N SER A 260 -17.77 20.11 -4.47
CA SER A 260 -18.48 20.45 -5.74
C SER A 260 -17.60 21.21 -6.75
N LYS A 261 -16.41 21.64 -6.32
CA LYS A 261 -15.46 22.43 -7.12
C LYS A 261 -14.04 22.12 -6.65
N ILE A 262 -13.49 21.01 -7.11
CA ILE A 262 -12.11 20.63 -6.84
C ILE A 262 -11.19 21.45 -7.76
N TYR A 263 -10.29 22.22 -7.19
CA TYR A 263 -9.38 23.08 -7.94
C TYR A 263 -7.94 22.59 -7.86
N TYR A 264 -7.31 22.42 -9.01
CA TYR A 264 -5.85 22.29 -9.09
C TYR A 264 -5.19 23.59 -8.65
N ILE A 265 -4.22 23.50 -7.75
CA ILE A 265 -3.49 24.67 -7.23
C ILE A 265 -2.00 24.61 -7.51
N TYR A 266 -1.40 23.43 -7.65
CA TYR A 266 0.03 23.27 -7.93
C TYR A 266 0.38 21.87 -8.44
#